data_93c642c479d0dbe12b8a3ccb63763981
#
_entry.id   93c642c479d0dbe12b8a3ccb63763981
#
_cell.length_a   1.000
_cell.length_b   1.000
_cell.length_c   1.000
_cell.angle_alpha   90.00
_cell.angle_beta   90.00
_cell.angle_gamma   90.00
#
_symmetry.space_group_name_H-M   'P 1'
#
loop_
_entity.id
_entity.type
_entity.pdbx_description
1 polymer ?
#
loop_
_entity_poly.entity_id
_entity_poly.type
_entity_poly.pdbx_seq_one_letter_code
_entity_poly.pdbx_strand_id
1 'polypeptide(L)'
;MNGLSEIYTELIAEESRNPENRRHLSHPTCCEKGHNPSCGDEITLELEVQDGRIEDASFTGNGCAISQASASLMINLIKGQSVEKAGSLIALFQRMIKGEVTDVGELEELEDAAALQSISHMPARVKCALLSWRTLEKALDKPGRG
;
A
#
# COMPACT_ATOMS: atom_id res chain seq x y z
N MET A 1 3.14 26.32 -5.87
CA MET A 1 3.04 25.08 -5.06
C MET A 1 3.13 25.44 -3.60
N ASN A 2 2.30 24.85 -2.76
CA ASN A 2 2.34 25.15 -1.34
C ASN A 2 3.30 24.19 -0.61
N GLY A 3 3.70 24.54 0.62
CA GLY A 3 4.64 23.77 1.40
C GLY A 3 4.14 22.37 1.77
N LEU A 4 2.83 22.20 1.90
CA LEU A 4 2.23 20.91 2.20
C LEU A 4 2.47 19.91 1.08
N SER A 5 2.31 20.37 -0.16
CA SER A 5 2.56 19.53 -1.35
C SER A 5 4.01 19.08 -1.42
N GLU A 6 4.94 19.96 -1.06
CA GLU A 6 6.36 19.64 -1.04
C GLU A 6 6.70 18.63 0.04
N ILE A 7 6.08 18.76 1.23
CA ILE A 7 6.28 17.82 2.33
C ILE A 7 5.81 16.42 1.93
N TYR A 8 4.66 16.33 1.30
CA TYR A 8 4.14 15.03 0.85
C TYR A 8 5.03 14.41 -0.22
N THR A 9 5.59 15.23 -1.10
CA THR A 9 6.52 14.75 -2.13
C THR A 9 7.79 14.17 -1.50
N GLU A 10 8.32 14.84 -0.48
CA GLU A 10 9.49 14.37 0.24
C GLU A 10 9.23 13.07 0.97
N LEU A 11 8.06 12.94 1.61
CA LEU A 11 7.68 11.71 2.30
C LEU A 11 7.61 10.54 1.33
N ILE A 12 6.99 10.74 0.17
CA ILE A 12 6.88 9.71 -0.85
C ILE A 12 8.29 9.33 -1.36
N ALA A 13 9.14 10.32 -1.61
CA ALA A 13 10.49 10.05 -2.09
C ALA A 13 11.31 9.26 -1.07
N GLU A 14 11.24 9.65 0.20
CA GLU A 14 11.96 8.95 1.26
C GLU A 14 11.47 7.51 1.40
N GLU A 15 10.15 7.32 1.42
CA GLU A 15 9.59 5.99 1.60
C GLU A 15 9.90 5.08 0.41
N SER A 16 9.99 5.66 -0.80
CA SER A 16 10.34 4.88 -1.99
C SER A 16 11.75 4.29 -1.91
N ARG A 17 12.61 4.89 -1.11
CA ARG A 17 14.00 4.44 -0.92
C ARG A 17 14.21 3.65 0.37
N ASN A 18 13.19 3.57 1.21
CA ASN A 18 13.29 2.90 2.51
C ASN A 18 13.35 1.37 2.31
N PRO A 19 14.44 0.72 2.71
CA PRO A 19 14.59 -0.73 2.49
C PRO A 19 13.88 -1.59 3.54
N GLU A 20 13.35 -1.00 4.58
CA GLU A 20 12.83 -1.72 5.74
C GLU A 20 11.78 -2.76 5.39
N ASN A 21 10.88 -2.43 4.47
CA ASN A 21 9.79 -3.34 4.08
C ASN A 21 10.10 -4.15 2.82
N ARG A 22 11.29 -3.95 2.24
CA ARG A 22 11.72 -4.65 1.02
C ARG A 22 12.58 -5.83 1.40
N ARG A 23 11.93 -6.94 1.70
CA ARG A 23 12.61 -8.15 2.16
C ARG A 23 11.71 -9.36 1.94
N HIS A 24 12.26 -10.53 2.18
CA HIS A 24 11.49 -11.77 2.18
C HIS A 24 11.23 -12.18 3.62
N LEU A 25 10.06 -12.74 3.87
CA LEU A 25 9.72 -13.29 5.18
C LEU A 25 10.26 -14.70 5.28
N SER A 26 10.61 -15.13 6.52
CA SER A 26 11.10 -16.48 6.74
C SER A 26 9.98 -17.51 6.59
N HIS A 27 8.78 -17.18 7.00
CA HIS A 27 7.65 -18.12 7.02
C HIS A 27 6.37 -17.45 6.53
N PRO A 28 6.31 -17.04 5.24
CA PRO A 28 5.09 -16.41 4.75
C PRO A 28 3.96 -17.43 4.66
N THR A 29 2.78 -17.02 5.08
CA THR A 29 1.58 -17.85 4.95
C THR A 29 0.83 -17.54 3.66
N CYS A 30 1.14 -16.40 3.05
CA CYS A 30 0.50 -15.95 1.83
C CYS A 30 1.50 -15.18 0.98
N CYS A 31 1.49 -15.42 -0.32
CA CYS A 31 2.34 -14.74 -1.28
C CYS A 31 1.47 -14.39 -2.49
N GLU A 32 1.50 -13.13 -2.90
CA GLU A 32 0.68 -12.67 -4.02
C GLU A 32 1.50 -11.75 -4.91
N LYS A 33 1.33 -11.90 -6.22
CA LYS A 33 2.00 -11.05 -7.20
C LYS A 33 1.03 -10.10 -7.83
N GLY A 34 1.47 -8.87 -8.06
CA GLY A 34 0.73 -7.86 -8.78
C GLY A 34 1.56 -7.27 -9.89
N HIS A 35 0.90 -6.85 -10.95
CA HIS A 35 1.58 -6.31 -12.12
C HIS A 35 0.73 -5.20 -12.75
N ASN A 36 1.39 -4.11 -13.09
CA ASN A 36 0.75 -3.01 -13.81
C ASN A 36 1.43 -2.88 -15.17
N PRO A 37 0.84 -3.45 -16.23
CA PRO A 37 1.50 -3.45 -17.54
C PRO A 37 1.66 -2.05 -18.14
N SER A 38 0.85 -1.09 -17.72
CA SER A 38 0.92 0.28 -18.25
C SER A 38 2.23 0.98 -17.92
N CYS A 39 2.83 0.67 -16.78
CA CYS A 39 4.09 1.32 -16.35
C CYS A 39 5.17 0.31 -15.98
N GLY A 40 4.95 -0.97 -16.18
CA GLY A 40 5.93 -2.00 -15.91
C GLY A 40 6.19 -2.28 -14.45
N ASP A 41 5.33 -1.79 -13.55
CA ASP A 41 5.48 -2.05 -12.12
C ASP A 41 5.14 -3.51 -11.82
N GLU A 42 5.94 -4.14 -10.99
CA GLU A 42 5.68 -5.50 -10.51
C GLU A 42 5.94 -5.55 -9.01
N ILE A 43 5.11 -6.27 -8.30
CA ILE A 43 5.26 -6.44 -6.86
C ILE A 43 4.99 -7.90 -6.48
N THR A 44 5.78 -8.40 -5.54
CA THR A 44 5.50 -9.65 -4.85
C THR A 44 5.30 -9.31 -3.38
N LEU A 45 4.11 -9.58 -2.89
CA LEU A 45 3.73 -9.30 -1.51
C LEU A 45 3.75 -10.59 -0.72
N GLU A 46 4.41 -10.58 0.44
CA GLU A 46 4.44 -11.73 1.36
C GLU A 46 3.79 -11.30 2.67
N LEU A 47 2.94 -12.17 3.19
CA LEU A 47 2.24 -11.93 4.45
C LEU A 47 2.42 -13.11 5.38
N GLU A 48 2.51 -12.83 6.68
CA GLU A 48 2.38 -13.83 7.72
C GLU A 48 1.09 -13.51 8.47
N VAL A 49 0.07 -14.34 8.27
CA VAL A 49 -1.25 -14.15 8.89
C VAL A 49 -1.49 -15.29 9.87
N GLN A 50 -1.81 -14.94 11.12
CA GLN A 50 -2.11 -15.91 12.17
C GLN A 50 -3.34 -15.44 12.95
N ASP A 51 -4.29 -16.34 13.11
CA ASP A 51 -5.50 -16.07 13.89
C ASP A 51 -6.23 -14.80 13.44
N GLY A 52 -6.28 -14.59 12.12
CA GLY A 52 -6.97 -13.45 11.54
C GLY A 52 -6.23 -12.13 11.67
N ARG A 53 -4.95 -12.15 12.04
CA ARG A 53 -4.13 -10.95 12.22
C ARG A 53 -2.90 -11.01 11.34
N ILE A 54 -2.55 -9.88 10.75
CA ILE A 54 -1.35 -9.76 9.91
C ILE A 54 -0.16 -9.52 10.83
N GLU A 55 0.59 -10.57 11.12
CA GLU A 55 1.74 -10.48 12.04
C GLU A 55 2.93 -9.80 11.39
N ASP A 56 3.14 -10.02 10.09
CA ASP A 56 4.24 -9.40 9.36
C ASP A 56 3.88 -9.31 7.89
N ALA A 57 4.58 -8.42 7.19
CA ALA A 57 4.36 -8.21 5.77
C ALA A 57 5.63 -7.63 5.15
N SER A 58 5.87 -7.97 3.89
CA SER A 58 7.00 -7.45 3.15
C SER A 58 6.68 -7.45 1.66
N PHE A 59 7.52 -6.76 0.88
CA PHE A 59 7.37 -6.80 -0.57
C PHE A 59 8.72 -6.78 -1.26
N THR A 60 8.73 -7.27 -2.48
CA THR A 60 9.86 -7.14 -3.39
C THR A 60 9.29 -6.79 -4.77
N GLY A 61 10.16 -6.40 -5.69
CA GLY A 61 9.74 -6.08 -7.03
C GLY A 61 10.35 -4.80 -7.54
N ASN A 62 9.93 -4.41 -8.74
CA ASN A 62 10.42 -3.22 -9.44
C ASN A 62 9.26 -2.31 -9.78
N GLY A 63 9.50 -1.01 -9.72
CA GLY A 63 8.47 -0.06 -10.07
C GLY A 63 8.94 1.37 -9.85
N CYS A 64 8.06 2.31 -10.19
CA CYS A 64 8.35 3.73 -9.99
C CYS A 64 8.35 4.09 -8.50
N ALA A 65 8.82 5.29 -8.20
CA ALA A 65 8.88 5.75 -6.81
C ALA A 65 7.51 5.71 -6.13
N ILE A 66 6.44 6.02 -6.85
CA ILE A 66 5.09 6.04 -6.30
C ILE A 66 4.63 4.63 -5.92
N SER A 67 4.87 3.64 -6.79
CA SER A 67 4.46 2.27 -6.47
C SER A 67 5.27 1.71 -5.31
N GLN A 68 6.55 2.02 -5.23
CA GLN A 68 7.42 1.58 -4.13
C GLN A 68 7.01 2.22 -2.81
N ALA A 69 6.79 3.53 -2.81
CA ALA A 69 6.37 4.25 -1.61
C ALA A 69 5.00 3.76 -1.14
N SER A 70 4.08 3.56 -2.06
CA SER A 70 2.72 3.11 -1.71
C SER A 70 2.76 1.74 -1.05
N ALA A 71 3.55 0.81 -1.59
CA ALA A 71 3.69 -0.52 -1.01
C ALA A 71 4.27 -0.45 0.41
N SER A 72 5.32 0.34 0.59
CA SER A 72 5.97 0.47 1.90
C SER A 72 5.04 1.11 2.93
N LEU A 73 4.35 2.19 2.55
CA LEU A 73 3.40 2.85 3.45
C LEU A 73 2.23 1.93 3.81
N MET A 74 1.77 1.14 2.85
CA MET A 74 0.72 0.15 3.10
C MET A 74 1.16 -0.85 4.17
N ILE A 75 2.37 -1.39 4.02
CA ILE A 75 2.90 -2.37 4.97
C ILE A 75 3.00 -1.78 6.37
N ASN A 76 3.51 -0.55 6.48
CA ASN A 76 3.59 0.12 7.78
C ASN A 76 2.22 0.23 8.44
N LEU A 77 1.19 0.44 7.62
CA LEU A 77 -0.17 0.63 8.12
C LEU A 77 -0.85 -0.67 8.56
N ILE A 78 -0.68 -1.73 7.76
CA ILE A 78 -1.46 -2.97 7.98
C ILE A 78 -0.80 -3.97 8.91
N LYS A 79 0.48 -3.84 9.17
CA LYS A 79 1.20 -4.73 10.08
C LYS A 79 0.59 -4.64 11.49
N GLY A 80 0.25 -5.78 12.07
CA GLY A 80 -0.37 -5.84 13.38
C GLY A 80 -1.88 -5.66 13.38
N GLN A 81 -2.48 -5.41 12.22
CA GLN A 81 -3.92 -5.23 12.12
C GLN A 81 -4.64 -6.55 11.84
N SER A 82 -5.92 -6.61 12.21
CA SER A 82 -6.74 -7.75 11.81
C SER A 82 -6.97 -7.71 10.30
N VAL A 83 -7.30 -8.86 9.72
CA VAL A 83 -7.63 -8.95 8.31
C VAL A 83 -8.84 -8.05 7.98
N GLU A 84 -9.83 -7.98 8.87
CA GLU A 84 -11.00 -7.14 8.69
C GLU A 84 -10.62 -5.66 8.68
N LYS A 85 -9.76 -5.23 9.60
CA LYS A 85 -9.31 -3.84 9.64
C LYS A 85 -8.51 -3.50 8.40
N ALA A 86 -7.63 -4.40 7.97
CA ALA A 86 -6.87 -4.20 6.74
C ALA A 86 -7.80 -4.01 5.54
N GLY A 87 -8.86 -4.82 5.45
CA GLY A 87 -9.86 -4.68 4.39
C GLY A 87 -10.52 -3.31 4.38
N SER A 88 -10.85 -2.79 5.57
CA SER A 88 -11.43 -1.45 5.69
C SER A 88 -10.46 -0.36 5.24
N LEU A 89 -9.19 -0.52 5.59
CA LEU A 89 -8.15 0.44 5.21
C LEU A 89 -7.90 0.42 3.70
N ILE A 90 -7.93 -0.77 3.08
CA ILE A 90 -7.82 -0.90 1.63
C ILE A 90 -8.96 -0.13 0.95
N ALA A 91 -10.18 -0.35 1.41
CA ALA A 91 -11.34 0.31 0.82
C ALA A 91 -11.24 1.83 0.96
N LEU A 92 -10.81 2.31 2.12
CA LEU A 92 -10.65 3.74 2.35
C LEU A 92 -9.58 4.33 1.44
N PHE A 93 -8.44 3.64 1.31
CA PHE A 93 -7.38 4.12 0.42
C PHE A 93 -7.85 4.20 -1.03
N GLN A 94 -8.55 3.18 -1.51
CA GLN A 94 -9.07 3.17 -2.86
C GLN A 94 -10.04 4.32 -3.11
N ARG A 95 -10.91 4.62 -2.15
CA ARG A 95 -11.85 5.73 -2.25
C ARG A 95 -11.12 7.08 -2.24
N MET A 96 -10.08 7.21 -1.43
CA MET A 96 -9.25 8.42 -1.39
C MET A 96 -8.60 8.68 -2.75
N ILE A 97 -7.98 7.65 -3.33
CA ILE A 97 -7.27 7.77 -4.60
C ILE A 97 -8.23 8.12 -5.74
N LYS A 98 -9.48 7.67 -5.64
CA LYS A 98 -10.50 7.98 -6.64
C LYS A 98 -11.13 9.36 -6.43
N GLY A 99 -10.73 10.06 -5.37
CA GLY A 99 -11.28 11.37 -5.07
C GLY A 99 -12.63 11.35 -4.39
N GLU A 100 -13.09 10.19 -3.93
CA GLU A 100 -14.41 10.04 -3.31
C GLU A 100 -14.43 10.42 -1.83
N VAL A 101 -13.27 10.45 -1.18
CA VAL A 101 -13.14 10.82 0.22
C VAL A 101 -12.08 11.90 0.34
N THR A 102 -12.44 13.03 0.92
CA THR A 102 -11.51 14.14 1.12
C THR A 102 -11.50 14.63 2.58
N ASP A 103 -12.33 14.06 3.43
CA ASP A 103 -12.40 14.46 4.84
C ASP A 103 -11.13 14.08 5.58
N VAL A 104 -10.43 15.10 6.10
CA VAL A 104 -9.15 14.92 6.80
C VAL A 104 -9.28 13.96 7.97
N GLY A 105 -10.36 14.07 8.76
CA GLY A 105 -10.57 13.19 9.91
C GLY A 105 -10.70 11.74 9.52
N GLU A 106 -11.41 11.46 8.42
CA GLU A 106 -11.56 10.09 7.93
C GLU A 106 -10.25 9.54 7.39
N LEU A 107 -9.48 10.38 6.66
CA LEU A 107 -8.22 9.96 6.06
C LEU A 107 -7.10 9.77 7.08
N GLU A 108 -7.24 10.28 8.31
CA GLU A 108 -6.26 10.07 9.37
C GLU A 108 -6.05 8.58 9.67
N GLU A 109 -7.06 7.75 9.44
CA GLU A 109 -6.93 6.31 9.64
C GLU A 109 -5.87 5.69 8.73
N LEU A 110 -5.56 6.34 7.60
CA LEU A 110 -4.54 5.86 6.68
C LEU A 110 -3.12 6.25 7.11
N GLU A 111 -2.98 7.05 8.16
CA GLU A 111 -1.69 7.52 8.66
C GLU A 111 -0.87 8.14 7.52
N ASP A 112 0.40 7.78 7.37
CA ASP A 112 1.25 8.37 6.34
C ASP A 112 0.80 8.05 4.91
N ALA A 113 0.03 6.98 4.72
CA ALA A 113 -0.48 6.64 3.40
C ALA A 113 -1.45 7.70 2.88
N ALA A 114 -2.01 8.54 3.75
CA ALA A 114 -2.86 9.66 3.33
C ALA A 114 -2.11 10.67 2.47
N ALA A 115 -0.77 10.69 2.55
CA ALA A 115 0.05 11.57 1.72
C ALA A 115 -0.16 11.30 0.23
N LEU A 116 -0.59 10.09 -0.11
CA LEU A 116 -0.83 9.71 -1.51
C LEU A 116 -2.11 10.31 -2.09
N GLN A 117 -2.88 11.04 -1.28
CA GLN A 117 -4.07 11.75 -1.76
C GLN A 117 -3.73 12.67 -2.94
N SER A 118 -2.53 13.27 -2.93
CA SER A 118 -2.10 14.16 -4.00
C SER A 118 -2.05 13.47 -5.36
N ILE A 119 -1.88 12.14 -5.36
CA ILE A 119 -1.81 11.35 -6.59
C ILE A 119 -3.19 11.22 -7.25
N SER A 120 -4.28 11.46 -6.50
CA SER A 120 -5.63 11.37 -7.04
C SER A 120 -5.86 12.30 -8.24
N HIS A 121 -5.06 13.36 -8.35
CA HIS A 121 -5.13 14.31 -9.46
C HIS A 121 -4.22 13.96 -10.63
N MET A 122 -3.56 12.79 -10.57
CA MET A 122 -2.59 12.36 -11.57
C MET A 122 -3.01 11.00 -12.13
N PRO A 123 -3.96 10.97 -13.09
CA PRO A 123 -4.54 9.70 -13.56
C PRO A 123 -3.53 8.66 -14.00
N ALA A 124 -2.42 9.09 -14.61
CA ALA A 124 -1.39 8.15 -15.05
C ALA A 124 -0.69 7.45 -13.87
N ARG A 125 -0.72 8.06 -12.69
CA ARG A 125 -0.05 7.53 -11.50
C ARG A 125 -0.98 6.82 -10.54
N VAL A 126 -2.29 6.97 -10.71
CA VAL A 126 -3.27 6.33 -9.84
C VAL A 126 -3.07 4.81 -9.82
N LYS A 127 -2.83 4.21 -10.98
CA LYS A 127 -2.61 2.76 -11.07
C LYS A 127 -1.34 2.33 -10.32
N CYS A 128 -0.30 3.17 -10.37
CA CYS A 128 0.94 2.90 -9.63
C CYS A 128 0.69 2.89 -8.13
N ALA A 129 -0.07 3.87 -7.65
CA ALA A 129 -0.38 3.95 -6.22
C ALA A 129 -1.28 2.81 -5.74
N LEU A 130 -2.16 2.31 -6.61
CA LEU A 130 -3.12 1.27 -6.24
C LEU A 130 -2.58 -0.16 -6.32
N LEU A 131 -1.46 -0.37 -7.01
CA LEU A 131 -0.99 -1.72 -7.29
C LEU A 131 -0.84 -2.58 -6.04
N SER A 132 -0.11 -2.11 -5.04
CA SER A 132 0.12 -2.88 -3.82
C SER A 132 -1.16 -3.14 -3.04
N TRP A 133 -2.06 -2.16 -3.01
CA TRP A 133 -3.32 -2.29 -2.28
C TRP A 133 -4.25 -3.32 -2.93
N ARG A 134 -4.29 -3.35 -4.25
CA ARG A 134 -5.06 -4.37 -4.98
C ARG A 134 -4.45 -5.74 -4.81
N THR A 135 -3.12 -5.82 -4.76
CA THR A 135 -2.42 -7.07 -4.53
C THR A 135 -2.73 -7.61 -3.14
N LEU A 136 -2.73 -6.72 -2.12
CA LEU A 136 -3.10 -7.08 -0.76
C LEU A 136 -4.55 -7.58 -0.69
N GLU A 137 -5.45 -6.88 -1.36
CA GLU A 137 -6.86 -7.28 -1.40
C GLU A 137 -7.01 -8.71 -1.92
N LYS A 138 -6.32 -9.04 -3.00
CA LYS A 138 -6.33 -10.39 -3.56
C LYS A 138 -5.77 -11.40 -2.58
N ALA A 139 -4.67 -11.06 -1.90
CA ALA A 139 -4.04 -11.94 -0.92
C ALA A 139 -4.99 -12.28 0.22
N LEU A 140 -5.72 -11.29 0.71
CA LEU A 140 -6.63 -11.45 1.83
C LEU A 140 -7.92 -12.18 1.45
N ASP A 141 -8.28 -12.18 0.18
CA ASP A 141 -9.48 -12.86 -0.31
C ASP A 141 -9.27 -14.34 -0.60
N LYS A 142 -8.00 -14.80 -0.63
CA LYS A 142 -7.72 -16.20 -0.94
C LYS A 142 -8.13 -17.13 0.19
N PRO A 143 -8.79 -18.26 -0.13
CA PRO A 143 -9.07 -19.28 0.88
C PRO A 143 -7.76 -19.90 1.38
N GLY A 144 -7.75 -20.31 2.63
CA GLY A 144 -6.60 -20.96 3.21
C GLY A 144 -5.53 -20.06 3.78
N ARG A 145 -5.72 -18.74 3.75
CA ARG A 145 -4.80 -17.85 4.46
C ARG A 145 -4.95 -18.06 5.96
N GLY A 146 -3.85 -17.94 6.66
CA GLY A 146 -3.77 -18.26 8.06
C GLY A 146 -4.77 -17.62 9.00
#